data_03d553690bca38e593f2d77376dc5913
#
_entry.id   03d553690bca38e593f2d77376dc5913
#
_cell.length_a   1.000
_cell.length_b   1.000
_cell.length_c   1.000
_cell.angle_alpha   90.00
_cell.angle_beta   90.00
_cell.angle_gamma   90.00
#
_symmetry.space_group_name_H-M   'P 1'
#
loop_
_entity.id
_entity.type
_entity.pdbx_description
1 polymer ?
#
loop_
_entity_poly.entity_id
_entity_poly.type
_entity_poly.pdbx_seq_one_letter_code
_entity_poly.pdbx_strand_id
1 'polypeptide(L)'
;MVHMSEAQTLVVLGTLQDGGSPHMGCLKSCCASERPNDYVVSLGVIDESKHFLFDASPDIVSQTNYLQSISPAKELEIFLTHAHMGHYVGLIHLGRESANTKKTPVYAMPRMAKFLRNNGPWSQLISLENISIQPIQNKTPVSVTPRMTVTPLIVPHRDEFSETVGYLIAGQSKHALYIPDIDKWDLWETDINTLLTWVDYAFLDATFFEDGEIHRPMSEVPHPFVEESITRFKSLTVKEKSKIYFIHLNHTNPARDEDFAKRKAIESEGYQFATFGMRFSLE
;
A
#
# COMPACT_ATOMS: atom_id res chain seq x y z
N MET A 1 3.73 30.52 21.07
CA MET A 1 2.71 29.59 20.59
C MET A 1 3.32 28.21 20.67
N VAL A 2 2.82 27.36 21.52
CA VAL A 2 3.21 25.93 21.51
C VAL A 2 2.60 25.36 20.25
N HIS A 3 3.39 25.04 19.22
CA HIS A 3 2.95 24.18 18.16
C HIS A 3 2.58 22.85 18.81
N MET A 4 1.28 22.57 18.93
CA MET A 4 0.84 21.20 19.18
C MET A 4 1.27 20.42 17.92
N SER A 5 2.25 19.56 18.06
CA SER A 5 2.64 18.61 17.01
C SER A 5 1.37 17.81 16.65
N GLU A 6 0.99 17.80 15.38
CA GLU A 6 -0.07 16.90 14.95
C GLU A 6 0.35 15.46 15.26
N ALA A 7 -0.61 14.68 15.75
CA ALA A 7 -0.37 13.30 16.09
C ALA A 7 0.06 12.53 14.83
N GLN A 8 1.16 11.80 14.92
CA GLN A 8 1.65 10.97 13.83
C GLN A 8 0.63 9.88 13.51
N THR A 9 0.02 9.97 12.32
CA THR A 9 -1.15 9.14 11.97
C THR A 9 -0.95 8.45 10.63
N LEU A 10 -1.09 7.13 10.61
CA LEU A 10 -1.21 6.34 9.38
C LEU A 10 -2.69 6.24 8.99
N VAL A 11 -2.97 6.35 7.69
CA VAL A 11 -4.33 6.41 7.11
C VAL A 11 -4.43 5.44 5.94
N VAL A 12 -5.47 4.64 5.87
CA VAL A 12 -5.79 3.80 4.70
C VAL A 12 -6.46 4.66 3.64
N LEU A 13 -5.85 4.75 2.45
CA LEU A 13 -6.31 5.61 1.35
C LEU A 13 -6.91 4.85 0.18
N GLY A 14 -6.77 3.54 0.16
CA GLY A 14 -7.34 2.64 -0.84
C GLY A 14 -7.03 1.21 -0.49
N THR A 15 -7.84 0.29 -0.98
CA THR A 15 -7.78 -1.12 -0.59
C THR A 15 -7.87 -2.09 -1.76
N LEU A 16 -8.07 -1.58 -2.98
CA LEU A 16 -8.25 -2.41 -4.17
C LEU A 16 -6.93 -2.72 -4.88
N GLN A 17 -6.93 -3.85 -5.56
CA GLN A 17 -5.89 -4.25 -6.49
C GLN A 17 -5.88 -3.31 -7.72
N ASP A 18 -4.76 -3.24 -8.44
CA ASP A 18 -4.41 -2.38 -9.58
C ASP A 18 -5.55 -1.97 -10.52
N GLY A 19 -6.40 -2.94 -10.86
CA GLY A 19 -7.47 -2.74 -11.83
C GLY A 19 -8.67 -1.96 -11.30
N GLY A 20 -8.70 -1.70 -9.98
CA GLY A 20 -9.79 -0.97 -9.32
C GLY A 20 -11.16 -1.63 -9.44
N SER A 21 -12.19 -0.87 -9.07
CA SER A 21 -13.60 -1.27 -9.17
C SER A 21 -14.46 -0.04 -9.48
N PRO A 22 -15.38 -0.09 -10.48
CA PRO A 22 -15.63 -1.20 -11.42
C PRO A 22 -14.41 -1.55 -12.28
N HIS A 23 -14.15 -2.83 -12.46
CA HIS A 23 -13.03 -3.29 -13.28
C HIS A 23 -13.38 -3.23 -14.78
N MET A 24 -12.43 -2.80 -15.61
CA MET A 24 -12.63 -2.68 -17.05
C MET A 24 -13.13 -4.00 -17.68
N GLY A 25 -14.27 -3.93 -18.37
CA GLY A 25 -14.87 -5.07 -19.04
C GLY A 25 -15.56 -6.10 -18.13
N CYS A 26 -15.59 -5.89 -16.82
CA CYS A 26 -16.31 -6.78 -15.91
C CYS A 26 -17.81 -6.47 -15.91
N LEU A 27 -18.61 -7.48 -16.28
CA LEU A 27 -20.08 -7.44 -16.28
C LEU A 27 -20.71 -8.21 -15.09
N LYS A 28 -19.89 -8.67 -14.15
CA LYS A 28 -20.35 -9.40 -12.97
C LYS A 28 -20.98 -8.43 -11.95
N SER A 29 -21.75 -8.99 -11.02
CA SER A 29 -22.42 -8.23 -9.95
C SER A 29 -21.45 -7.42 -9.07
N CYS A 30 -20.21 -7.88 -8.91
CA CYS A 30 -19.17 -7.17 -8.17
C CYS A 30 -18.79 -5.81 -8.79
N CYS A 31 -19.10 -5.58 -10.07
CA CYS A 31 -18.83 -4.34 -10.79
C CYS A 31 -20.12 -3.68 -11.34
N ALA A 32 -21.29 -4.12 -10.90
CA ALA A 32 -22.58 -3.59 -11.41
C ALA A 32 -22.85 -2.14 -10.96
N SER A 33 -22.21 -1.68 -9.89
CA SER A 33 -22.31 -0.31 -9.40
C SER A 33 -20.98 0.13 -8.79
N GLU A 34 -20.71 1.44 -8.87
CA GLU A 34 -19.63 2.06 -8.13
C GLU A 34 -19.92 2.00 -6.61
N ARG A 35 -18.88 1.79 -5.84
CA ARG A 35 -18.94 1.89 -4.38
C ARG A 35 -18.15 3.12 -3.96
N PRO A 36 -18.68 3.94 -3.05
CA PRO A 36 -17.93 5.09 -2.54
C PRO A 36 -16.59 4.67 -1.94
N ASN A 37 -15.53 5.44 -2.26
CA ASN A 37 -14.19 5.23 -1.71
C ASN A 37 -13.52 3.87 -2.08
N ASP A 38 -13.95 3.26 -3.14
CA ASP A 38 -13.41 2.00 -3.69
C ASP A 38 -12.12 2.32 -4.48
N TYR A 39 -11.10 2.86 -3.80
CA TYR A 39 -9.84 3.32 -4.40
C TYR A 39 -8.79 2.19 -4.43
N VAL A 40 -7.92 2.26 -5.43
CA VAL A 40 -6.74 1.40 -5.54
C VAL A 40 -5.80 1.64 -4.36
N VAL A 41 -5.13 0.58 -3.93
CA VAL A 41 -4.35 0.51 -2.71
C VAL A 41 -3.34 1.65 -2.57
N SER A 42 -3.35 2.29 -1.43
CA SER A 42 -2.34 3.23 -0.96
C SER A 42 -2.51 3.45 0.55
N LEU A 43 -1.41 3.70 1.24
CA LEU A 43 -1.42 4.23 2.61
C LEU A 43 -0.91 5.66 2.62
N GLY A 44 -1.41 6.46 3.55
CA GLY A 44 -0.89 7.77 3.88
C GLY A 44 -0.31 7.81 5.28
N VAL A 45 0.71 8.62 5.51
CA VAL A 45 1.13 9.01 6.86
C VAL A 45 1.14 10.53 6.95
N ILE A 46 0.56 11.04 8.02
CA ILE A 46 0.60 12.44 8.41
C ILE A 46 1.65 12.56 9.52
N ASP A 47 2.68 13.37 9.32
CA ASP A 47 3.67 13.67 10.34
C ASP A 47 4.16 15.11 10.21
N GLU A 48 3.93 15.91 11.23
CA GLU A 48 4.26 17.35 11.25
C GLU A 48 3.58 18.11 10.08
N SER A 49 4.38 18.75 9.21
CA SER A 49 3.90 19.51 8.04
C SER A 49 3.80 18.66 6.76
N LYS A 50 3.99 17.35 6.86
CA LYS A 50 4.16 16.45 5.72
C LYS A 50 3.07 15.40 5.60
N HIS A 51 2.73 15.11 4.36
CA HIS A 51 2.03 13.90 3.95
C HIS A 51 3.01 12.96 3.25
N PHE A 52 3.03 11.72 3.67
CA PHE A 52 3.75 10.65 2.99
C PHE A 52 2.73 9.72 2.34
N LEU A 53 2.88 9.44 1.05
CA LEU A 53 2.12 8.41 0.36
C LEU A 53 2.98 7.17 0.15
N PHE A 54 2.39 6.01 0.38
CA PHE A 54 2.92 4.72 -0.02
C PHE A 54 2.10 4.25 -1.20
N ASP A 55 2.71 4.29 -2.38
CA ASP A 55 2.20 4.17 -3.73
C ASP A 55 1.41 5.37 -4.26
N ALA A 56 1.66 5.68 -5.53
CA ALA A 56 0.96 6.69 -6.31
C ALA A 56 -0.07 6.00 -7.23
N SER A 57 -1.19 5.61 -6.66
CA SER A 57 -2.24 4.87 -7.35
C SER A 57 -2.93 5.72 -8.44
N PRO A 58 -3.73 5.11 -9.34
CA PRO A 58 -4.58 5.88 -10.26
C PRO A 58 -5.51 6.87 -9.56
N ASP A 59 -5.86 6.62 -8.29
CA ASP A 59 -6.76 7.44 -7.48
C ASP A 59 -6.06 8.51 -6.64
N ILE A 60 -4.78 8.78 -6.91
CA ILE A 60 -3.92 9.70 -6.14
C ILE A 60 -4.59 11.06 -5.87
N VAL A 61 -5.38 11.57 -6.82
CA VAL A 61 -6.06 12.86 -6.67
C VAL A 61 -7.06 12.82 -5.51
N SER A 62 -7.91 11.80 -5.45
CA SER A 62 -8.88 11.61 -4.38
C SER A 62 -8.19 11.35 -3.05
N GLN A 63 -7.14 10.54 -3.06
CA GLN A 63 -6.35 10.14 -1.89
C GLN A 63 -5.61 11.34 -1.27
N THR A 64 -4.96 12.16 -2.08
CA THR A 64 -4.28 13.38 -1.60
C THR A 64 -5.26 14.43 -1.13
N ASN A 65 -6.37 14.64 -1.84
CA ASN A 65 -7.43 15.55 -1.41
C ASN A 65 -8.01 15.12 -0.06
N TYR A 66 -8.19 13.81 0.17
CA TYR A 66 -8.64 13.32 1.47
C TYR A 66 -7.64 13.63 2.57
N LEU A 67 -6.32 13.36 2.38
CA LEU A 67 -5.29 13.72 3.36
C LEU A 67 -5.31 15.22 3.67
N GLN A 68 -5.42 16.07 2.65
CA GLN A 68 -5.51 17.53 2.82
C GLN A 68 -6.77 17.97 3.58
N SER A 69 -7.87 17.22 3.47
CA SER A 69 -9.11 17.52 4.18
C SER A 69 -9.04 17.23 5.68
N ILE A 70 -8.12 16.36 6.10
CA ILE A 70 -7.99 15.92 7.49
C ILE A 70 -6.71 16.39 8.18
N SER A 71 -5.82 17.07 7.44
CA SER A 71 -4.57 17.64 7.96
C SER A 71 -4.21 18.91 7.18
N PRO A 72 -3.71 19.96 7.84
CA PRO A 72 -3.23 21.17 7.19
C PRO A 72 -1.86 21.02 6.51
N ALA A 73 -1.19 19.88 6.66
CA ALA A 73 0.09 19.60 6.01
C ALA A 73 0.02 19.81 4.49
N LYS A 74 1.08 20.35 3.90
CA LYS A 74 1.11 20.69 2.47
C LYS A 74 2.25 20.03 1.70
N GLU A 75 3.27 19.59 2.40
CA GLU A 75 4.40 18.92 1.78
C GLU A 75 4.02 17.46 1.50
N LEU A 76 4.30 17.00 0.29
CA LEU A 76 4.03 15.63 -0.14
C LEU A 76 5.32 14.92 -0.49
N GLU A 77 5.52 13.73 0.06
CA GLU A 77 6.58 12.80 -0.30
C GLU A 77 5.99 11.44 -0.63
N ILE A 78 6.56 10.70 -1.58
CA ILE A 78 5.96 9.46 -2.10
C ILE A 78 6.97 8.33 -2.06
N PHE A 79 6.58 7.18 -1.54
CA PHE A 79 7.30 5.92 -1.56
C PHE A 79 6.65 4.97 -2.56
N LEU A 80 7.41 4.39 -3.49
CA LEU A 80 6.89 3.47 -4.48
C LEU A 80 7.31 2.03 -4.16
N THR A 81 6.36 1.11 -4.18
CA THR A 81 6.63 -0.30 -3.96
C THR A 81 7.22 -0.95 -5.20
N HIS A 82 6.60 -0.79 -6.37
CA HIS A 82 7.03 -1.40 -7.62
C HIS A 82 6.34 -0.80 -8.86
N ALA A 83 6.70 -1.29 -10.05
CA ALA A 83 6.24 -0.76 -11.34
C ALA A 83 5.05 -1.54 -11.93
N HIS A 84 4.04 -1.89 -11.12
CA HIS A 84 2.71 -2.26 -11.61
C HIS A 84 1.78 -1.04 -11.59
N MET A 85 0.81 -1.01 -12.49
CA MET A 85 0.05 0.22 -12.77
C MET A 85 -0.68 0.81 -11.57
N GLY A 86 -1.14 -0.02 -10.65
CA GLY A 86 -1.81 0.42 -9.43
C GLY A 86 -0.95 1.23 -8.48
N HIS A 87 0.39 1.18 -8.62
CA HIS A 87 1.33 1.69 -7.62
C HIS A 87 2.11 2.93 -8.04
N TYR A 88 2.13 3.31 -9.34
CA TYR A 88 2.97 4.42 -9.78
C TYR A 88 2.36 5.33 -10.86
N VAL A 89 1.30 4.91 -11.57
CA VAL A 89 0.77 5.70 -12.71
C VAL A 89 0.23 7.04 -12.27
N GLY A 90 -0.25 7.15 -11.04
CA GLY A 90 -0.74 8.40 -10.45
C GLY A 90 0.29 9.52 -10.38
N LEU A 91 1.60 9.21 -10.44
CA LEU A 91 2.65 10.23 -10.52
C LEU A 91 2.43 11.23 -11.65
N ILE A 92 1.74 10.84 -12.73
CA ILE A 92 1.45 11.74 -13.86
C ILE A 92 0.72 13.01 -13.42
N HIS A 93 -0.09 12.94 -12.35
CA HIS A 93 -0.81 14.09 -11.80
C HIS A 93 0.08 15.13 -11.11
N LEU A 94 1.36 14.82 -10.88
CA LEU A 94 2.33 15.79 -10.38
C LEU A 94 2.88 16.71 -11.48
N GLY A 95 2.60 16.38 -12.75
CA GLY A 95 3.06 17.11 -13.93
C GLY A 95 2.39 18.48 -14.13
N ARG A 96 2.93 19.21 -15.09
CA ARG A 96 2.50 20.58 -15.42
C ARG A 96 1.05 20.69 -15.90
N GLU A 97 0.49 19.61 -16.43
CA GLU A 97 -0.91 19.55 -16.91
C GLU A 97 -1.92 19.41 -15.75
N SER A 98 -1.45 19.12 -14.52
CA SER A 98 -2.26 18.95 -13.33
C SER A 98 -1.70 19.79 -12.17
N ALA A 99 -1.08 19.17 -11.16
CA ALA A 99 -0.64 19.88 -9.94
C ALA A 99 0.60 20.76 -10.16
N ASN A 100 1.40 20.49 -11.20
CA ASN A 100 2.65 21.18 -11.49
C ASN A 100 3.53 21.35 -10.25
N THR A 101 3.74 20.27 -9.53
CA THR A 101 4.51 20.27 -8.29
C THR A 101 5.98 20.65 -8.54
N LYS A 102 6.72 20.94 -7.48
CA LYS A 102 8.12 21.33 -7.55
C LYS A 102 8.95 20.42 -6.67
N LYS A 103 9.77 19.57 -7.33
CA LYS A 103 10.75 18.67 -6.67
C LYS A 103 10.12 17.77 -5.60
N THR A 104 8.85 17.35 -5.79
CA THR A 104 8.22 16.39 -4.89
C THR A 104 9.12 15.16 -4.73
N PRO A 105 9.58 14.81 -3.53
CA PRO A 105 10.43 13.65 -3.32
C PRO A 105 9.68 12.35 -3.65
N VAL A 106 10.31 11.50 -4.48
CA VAL A 106 9.81 10.17 -4.82
C VAL A 106 10.90 9.16 -4.50
N TYR A 107 10.68 8.39 -3.44
CA TYR A 107 11.59 7.35 -2.98
C TYR A 107 11.37 6.08 -3.79
N ALA A 108 12.43 5.60 -4.42
CA ALA A 108 12.37 4.48 -5.35
C ALA A 108 13.62 3.61 -5.28
N MET A 109 13.43 2.29 -5.38
CA MET A 109 14.51 1.32 -5.54
C MET A 109 15.25 1.55 -6.87
N PRO A 110 16.52 1.07 -7.02
CA PRO A 110 17.35 1.42 -8.17
C PRO A 110 16.74 1.10 -9.54
N ARG A 111 16.11 -0.08 -9.73
CA ARG A 111 15.45 -0.44 -11.00
C ARG A 111 14.20 0.42 -11.22
N MET A 112 13.40 0.67 -10.18
CA MET A 112 12.26 1.57 -10.23
C MET A 112 12.67 2.99 -10.61
N ALA A 113 13.73 3.53 -10.01
CA ALA A 113 14.29 4.83 -10.36
C ALA A 113 14.78 4.88 -11.83
N LYS A 114 15.40 3.81 -12.32
CA LYS A 114 15.82 3.68 -13.73
C LYS A 114 14.60 3.62 -14.66
N PHE A 115 13.57 2.87 -14.28
CA PHE A 115 12.34 2.76 -15.04
C PHE A 115 11.68 4.15 -15.23
N LEU A 116 11.52 4.92 -14.17
CA LEU A 116 10.92 6.27 -14.23
C LEU A 116 11.76 7.23 -15.08
N ARG A 117 13.09 7.16 -14.99
CA ARG A 117 14.00 8.04 -15.80
C ARG A 117 13.97 7.75 -17.28
N ASN A 118 13.70 6.50 -17.67
CA ASN A 118 13.84 6.04 -19.05
C ASN A 118 12.51 5.93 -19.80
N ASN A 119 11.38 6.13 -19.13
CA ASN A 119 10.06 5.99 -19.75
C ASN A 119 9.26 7.28 -19.66
N GLY A 120 8.72 7.75 -20.79
CA GLY A 120 7.70 8.78 -20.79
C GLY A 120 6.36 8.21 -20.26
N PRO A 121 5.51 9.05 -19.63
CA PRO A 121 5.73 10.47 -19.36
C PRO A 121 6.53 10.78 -18.08
N TRP A 122 6.89 9.79 -17.26
CA TRP A 122 7.54 10.00 -15.94
C TRP A 122 8.92 10.67 -16.09
N SER A 123 9.68 10.35 -17.12
CA SER A 123 10.96 11.01 -17.42
C SER A 123 10.79 12.53 -17.62
N GLN A 124 9.65 12.98 -18.15
CA GLN A 124 9.33 14.40 -18.29
C GLN A 124 9.11 15.05 -16.92
N LEU A 125 8.46 14.37 -15.97
CA LEU A 125 8.27 14.89 -14.60
C LEU A 125 9.62 15.17 -13.92
N ILE A 126 10.60 14.31 -14.18
CA ILE A 126 11.97 14.48 -13.64
C ILE A 126 12.67 15.65 -14.35
N SER A 127 12.63 15.73 -15.69
CA SER A 127 13.30 16.76 -16.44
C SER A 127 12.72 18.16 -16.21
N LEU A 128 11.43 18.26 -15.89
CA LEU A 128 10.74 19.51 -15.54
C LEU A 128 10.81 19.82 -14.04
N GLU A 129 11.53 19.00 -13.27
CA GLU A 129 11.63 19.13 -11.81
C GLU A 129 10.26 19.12 -11.09
N ASN A 130 9.26 18.43 -11.65
CA ASN A 130 8.02 18.19 -10.91
C ASN A 130 8.25 17.21 -9.77
N ILE A 131 9.07 16.18 -10.00
CA ILE A 131 9.49 15.19 -9.00
C ILE A 131 11.02 15.14 -8.88
N SER A 132 11.49 14.70 -7.73
CA SER A 132 12.90 14.44 -7.43
C SER A 132 13.07 13.02 -6.91
N ILE A 133 13.75 12.17 -7.69
CA ILE A 133 13.97 10.76 -7.28
C ILE A 133 14.96 10.68 -6.14
N GLN A 134 14.52 10.09 -5.05
CA GLN A 134 15.33 9.77 -3.86
C GLN A 134 15.63 8.27 -3.88
N PRO A 135 16.89 7.86 -4.15
CA PRO A 135 17.21 6.44 -4.21
C PRO A 135 17.19 5.83 -2.81
N ILE A 136 16.57 4.67 -2.69
CA ILE A 136 16.54 3.86 -1.47
C ILE A 136 17.14 2.48 -1.72
N GLN A 137 17.52 1.76 -0.66
CA GLN A 137 18.15 0.46 -0.75
C GLN A 137 17.51 -0.53 0.23
N ASN A 138 17.42 -1.79 -0.19
CA ASN A 138 16.87 -2.88 0.61
C ASN A 138 17.46 -2.89 2.04
N LYS A 139 16.60 -3.02 3.03
CA LYS A 139 16.94 -3.09 4.46
C LYS A 139 17.72 -1.89 5.00
N THR A 140 17.73 -0.76 4.27
CA THR A 140 18.41 0.46 4.71
C THR A 140 17.38 1.50 5.14
N PRO A 141 17.30 1.85 6.45
CA PRO A 141 16.36 2.84 6.95
C PRO A 141 16.63 4.23 6.37
N VAL A 142 15.56 4.93 6.00
CA VAL A 142 15.57 6.33 5.55
C VAL A 142 14.84 7.15 6.61
N SER A 143 15.53 8.07 7.26
CA SER A 143 14.90 9.04 8.17
C SER A 143 14.24 10.15 7.36
N VAL A 144 12.92 10.25 7.44
CA VAL A 144 12.12 11.22 6.67
C VAL A 144 11.63 12.38 7.53
N THR A 145 11.49 12.14 8.83
CA THR A 145 11.34 13.16 9.87
C THR A 145 12.16 12.77 11.10
N PRO A 146 12.32 13.66 12.10
CA PRO A 146 12.96 13.27 13.35
C PRO A 146 12.26 12.13 14.10
N ARG A 147 10.98 11.88 13.80
CA ARG A 147 10.13 10.88 14.47
C ARG A 147 9.81 9.66 13.60
N MET A 148 10.19 9.65 12.31
CA MET A 148 9.82 8.58 11.41
C MET A 148 10.96 8.10 10.54
N THR A 149 11.11 6.78 10.46
CA THR A 149 11.98 6.10 9.49
C THR A 149 11.16 5.13 8.64
N VAL A 150 11.56 4.99 7.37
CA VAL A 150 10.95 4.05 6.42
C VAL A 150 12.03 3.12 5.89
N THR A 151 11.83 1.82 6.00
CA THR A 151 12.79 0.81 5.56
C THR A 151 12.15 -0.05 4.46
N PRO A 152 12.69 -0.05 3.23
CA PRO A 152 12.23 -0.95 2.18
C PRO A 152 12.71 -2.37 2.43
N LEU A 153 11.83 -3.33 2.19
CA LEU A 153 12.09 -4.77 2.31
C LEU A 153 11.75 -5.42 0.97
N ILE A 154 12.75 -5.93 0.25
CA ILE A 154 12.48 -6.67 -0.99
C ILE A 154 11.62 -7.88 -0.67
N VAL A 155 10.56 -8.05 -1.44
CA VAL A 155 9.66 -9.20 -1.39
C VAL A 155 9.65 -9.90 -2.75
N PRO A 156 9.43 -11.23 -2.80
CA PRO A 156 9.24 -11.92 -4.07
C PRO A 156 7.95 -11.45 -4.74
N HIS A 157 8.04 -11.08 -6.00
CA HIS A 157 6.89 -10.76 -6.85
C HIS A 157 7.33 -10.71 -8.31
N ARG A 158 6.40 -10.51 -9.26
CA ARG A 158 6.73 -10.28 -10.67
C ARG A 158 7.47 -8.94 -10.80
N ASP A 159 8.77 -9.02 -11.05
CA ASP A 159 9.65 -7.84 -11.08
C ASP A 159 10.13 -7.50 -12.50
N GLU A 160 9.23 -7.46 -13.45
CA GLU A 160 9.54 -7.24 -14.87
C GLU A 160 10.30 -5.91 -15.09
N PHE A 161 9.89 -4.84 -14.42
CA PHE A 161 10.44 -3.49 -14.63
C PHE A 161 11.20 -2.93 -13.43
N SER A 162 10.88 -3.37 -12.22
CA SER A 162 11.46 -2.86 -10.99
C SER A 162 11.65 -3.98 -9.96
N GLU A 163 12.37 -3.70 -8.89
CA GLU A 163 12.22 -4.46 -7.65
C GLU A 163 10.80 -4.30 -7.13
N THR A 164 10.29 -5.28 -6.38
CA THR A 164 9.11 -5.14 -5.54
C THR A 164 9.53 -5.07 -4.08
N VAL A 165 9.03 -4.07 -3.36
CA VAL A 165 9.31 -3.90 -1.92
C VAL A 165 8.02 -3.71 -1.13
N GLY A 166 8.01 -4.23 0.10
CA GLY A 166 7.17 -3.73 1.17
C GLY A 166 7.93 -2.67 1.98
N TYR A 167 7.23 -2.01 2.89
CA TYR A 167 7.81 -0.99 3.77
C TYR A 167 7.55 -1.30 5.23
N LEU A 168 8.62 -1.20 6.03
CA LEU A 168 8.51 -1.05 7.46
C LEU A 168 8.52 0.44 7.78
N ILE A 169 7.45 0.93 8.37
CA ILE A 169 7.23 2.33 8.75
C ILE A 169 7.35 2.38 10.27
N ALA A 170 8.46 2.91 10.76
CA ALA A 170 8.70 3.07 12.19
C ALA A 170 8.39 4.51 12.58
N GLY A 171 7.28 4.70 13.27
CA GLY A 171 6.90 5.95 13.89
C GLY A 171 7.57 6.19 15.23
N GLN A 172 7.10 7.15 16.00
CA GLN A 172 7.69 7.55 17.26
C GLN A 172 7.69 6.41 18.31
N SER A 173 6.62 5.63 18.38
CA SER A 173 6.53 4.52 19.34
C SER A 173 5.93 3.24 18.74
N LYS A 174 5.31 3.30 17.58
CA LYS A 174 4.67 2.16 16.91
C LYS A 174 5.17 1.96 15.50
N HIS A 175 5.06 0.72 15.05
CA HIS A 175 5.58 0.25 13.77
C HIS A 175 4.47 -0.33 12.90
N ALA A 176 4.44 0.05 11.65
CA ALA A 176 3.55 -0.53 10.66
C ALA A 176 4.34 -1.25 9.57
N LEU A 177 3.84 -2.38 9.11
CA LEU A 177 4.33 -3.12 7.96
C LEU A 177 3.33 -2.99 6.81
N TYR A 178 3.80 -2.60 5.63
CA TYR A 178 2.99 -2.48 4.42
C TYR A 178 3.57 -3.35 3.32
N ILE A 179 2.87 -4.42 2.97
CA ILE A 179 3.21 -5.36 1.89
C ILE A 179 1.95 -5.57 1.06
N PRO A 180 1.62 -4.63 0.14
CA PRO A 180 0.39 -4.72 -0.66
C PRO A 180 0.46 -5.81 -1.71
N ASP A 181 1.68 -6.12 -2.19
CA ASP A 181 1.93 -7.08 -3.25
C ASP A 181 3.11 -7.97 -2.88
N ILE A 182 2.90 -9.27 -2.91
CA ILE A 182 3.92 -10.29 -2.69
C ILE A 182 3.50 -11.57 -3.41
N ASP A 183 4.44 -12.40 -3.82
CA ASP A 183 4.19 -13.79 -4.23
C ASP A 183 3.92 -14.66 -2.98
N LYS A 184 3.99 -15.96 -3.09
CA LYS A 184 3.73 -16.85 -1.95
C LYS A 184 4.68 -16.58 -0.78
N TRP A 185 4.16 -16.57 0.46
CA TRP A 185 4.94 -16.33 1.67
C TRP A 185 6.17 -17.21 1.79
N ASP A 186 6.09 -18.45 1.32
CA ASP A 186 7.19 -19.44 1.39
C ASP A 186 8.34 -19.12 0.41
N LEU A 187 8.14 -18.23 -0.56
CA LEU A 187 9.19 -17.73 -1.45
C LEU A 187 9.98 -16.56 -0.85
N TRP A 188 9.51 -15.98 0.23
CA TRP A 188 10.21 -14.89 0.89
C TRP A 188 11.20 -15.42 1.92
N GLU A 189 12.47 -15.00 1.80
CA GLU A 189 13.53 -15.39 2.74
C GLU A 189 13.29 -14.89 4.18
N THR A 190 12.51 -13.81 4.34
CA THR A 190 12.16 -13.26 5.65
C THR A 190 10.89 -13.95 6.17
N ASP A 191 10.95 -14.48 7.38
CA ASP A 191 9.77 -15.05 8.02
C ASP A 191 8.80 -13.96 8.47
N ILE A 192 7.68 -13.85 7.78
CA ILE A 192 6.61 -12.89 8.07
C ILE A 192 6.08 -13.05 9.51
N ASN A 193 5.97 -14.29 10.03
CA ASN A 193 5.49 -14.52 11.40
C ASN A 193 6.41 -13.85 12.43
N THR A 194 7.72 -13.86 12.19
CA THR A 194 8.69 -13.15 13.04
C THR A 194 8.45 -11.63 13.00
N LEU A 195 8.22 -11.05 11.83
CA LEU A 195 7.93 -9.60 11.72
C LEU A 195 6.63 -9.24 12.47
N LEU A 196 5.59 -10.06 12.37
CA LEU A 196 4.30 -9.82 13.01
C LEU A 196 4.36 -9.82 14.53
N THR A 197 5.38 -10.42 15.15
CA THR A 197 5.52 -10.39 16.60
C THR A 197 5.81 -9.00 17.16
N TRP A 198 6.54 -8.16 16.42
CA TRP A 198 7.04 -6.88 16.94
C TRP A 198 6.47 -5.63 16.27
N VAL A 199 5.80 -5.74 15.09
CA VAL A 199 5.04 -4.60 14.53
C VAL A 199 3.70 -4.46 15.26
N ASP A 200 3.13 -3.25 15.21
CA ASP A 200 1.83 -2.93 15.81
C ASP A 200 0.70 -3.08 14.80
N TYR A 201 0.99 -2.82 13.52
CA TYR A 201 0.04 -2.92 12.40
C TYR A 201 0.72 -3.58 11.21
N ALA A 202 -0.01 -4.43 10.49
CA ALA A 202 0.49 -5.07 9.29
C ALA A 202 -0.59 -5.05 8.20
N PHE A 203 -0.34 -4.34 7.10
CA PHE A 203 -1.21 -4.27 5.93
C PHE A 203 -0.66 -5.21 4.88
N LEU A 204 -1.35 -6.34 4.68
CA LEU A 204 -0.82 -7.47 3.93
C LEU A 204 -1.68 -7.81 2.73
N ASP A 205 -1.03 -8.24 1.66
CA ASP A 205 -1.65 -8.70 0.41
C ASP A 205 -2.77 -9.73 0.66
N ALA A 206 -3.91 -9.47 0.07
CA ALA A 206 -5.09 -10.31 0.11
C ALA A 206 -5.84 -10.24 -1.24
N THR A 207 -5.10 -10.19 -2.34
CA THR A 207 -5.63 -9.97 -3.69
C THR A 207 -6.77 -10.92 -4.00
N PHE A 208 -6.62 -12.20 -3.71
CA PHE A 208 -7.66 -13.23 -3.89
C PHE A 208 -8.00 -13.90 -2.56
N PHE A 209 -9.24 -14.35 -2.45
CA PHE A 209 -9.71 -14.96 -1.21
C PHE A 209 -9.36 -16.46 -1.15
N GLU A 210 -9.79 -17.22 -2.16
CA GLU A 210 -9.69 -18.68 -2.19
C GLU A 210 -9.53 -19.22 -3.62
N ASP A 211 -9.21 -20.50 -3.75
CA ASP A 211 -9.15 -21.17 -5.06
C ASP A 211 -10.51 -21.17 -5.76
N GLY A 212 -10.50 -21.02 -7.09
CA GLY A 212 -11.70 -20.94 -7.90
C GLY A 212 -12.31 -19.55 -8.07
N GLU A 213 -11.79 -18.51 -7.37
CA GLU A 213 -12.21 -17.12 -7.60
C GLU A 213 -11.90 -16.66 -9.03
N ILE A 214 -10.77 -17.10 -9.56
CA ILE A 214 -10.35 -16.88 -10.94
C ILE A 214 -10.10 -18.20 -11.65
N HIS A 215 -10.11 -18.17 -13.01
CA HIS A 215 -9.93 -19.37 -13.84
C HIS A 215 -8.44 -19.77 -13.98
N ARG A 216 -7.70 -19.80 -12.89
CA ARG A 216 -6.30 -20.26 -12.81
C ARG A 216 -6.12 -21.09 -11.55
N PRO A 217 -5.30 -22.14 -11.59
CA PRO A 217 -4.89 -22.83 -10.36
C PRO A 217 -4.26 -21.87 -9.36
N MET A 218 -4.54 -21.99 -8.09
CA MET A 218 -4.00 -21.17 -7.01
C MET A 218 -2.46 -21.10 -7.04
N SER A 219 -1.80 -22.22 -7.38
CA SER A 219 -0.34 -22.31 -7.46
C SER A 219 0.32 -21.47 -8.55
N GLU A 220 -0.47 -21.04 -9.57
CA GLU A 220 0.02 -20.20 -10.68
C GLU A 220 -0.22 -18.72 -10.44
N VAL A 221 -0.89 -18.37 -9.34
CA VAL A 221 -1.23 -16.98 -9.01
C VAL A 221 -0.14 -16.40 -8.12
N PRO A 222 0.52 -15.31 -8.54
CA PRO A 222 1.63 -14.70 -7.80
C PRO A 222 1.13 -13.79 -6.67
N HIS A 223 0.24 -14.31 -5.83
CA HIS A 223 -0.26 -13.67 -4.61
C HIS A 223 -0.63 -14.77 -3.60
N PRO A 224 -0.40 -14.59 -2.31
CA PRO A 224 -0.95 -15.48 -1.31
C PRO A 224 -2.46 -15.23 -1.20
N PHE A 225 -3.26 -16.29 -1.29
CA PHE A 225 -4.69 -16.16 -1.04
C PHE A 225 -4.94 -15.92 0.45
N VAL A 226 -6.09 -15.31 0.77
CA VAL A 226 -6.45 -15.11 2.19
C VAL A 226 -6.41 -16.42 2.96
N GLU A 227 -6.92 -17.53 2.39
CA GLU A 227 -6.89 -18.86 3.01
C GLU A 227 -5.45 -19.39 3.24
N GLU A 228 -4.52 -19.13 2.30
CA GLU A 228 -3.10 -19.47 2.47
C GLU A 228 -2.47 -18.64 3.60
N SER A 229 -2.77 -17.35 3.66
CA SER A 229 -2.31 -16.44 4.72
C SER A 229 -2.83 -16.85 6.10
N ILE A 230 -4.12 -17.17 6.23
CA ILE A 230 -4.71 -17.69 7.46
C ILE A 230 -4.02 -18.97 7.91
N THR A 231 -3.73 -19.89 6.96
CA THR A 231 -2.99 -21.12 7.24
C THR A 231 -1.57 -20.84 7.74
N ARG A 232 -0.86 -19.90 7.10
CA ARG A 232 0.48 -19.46 7.50
C ARG A 232 0.49 -18.86 8.89
N PHE A 233 -0.52 -18.06 9.22
CA PHE A 233 -0.63 -17.32 10.49
C PHE A 233 -1.35 -18.08 11.62
N LYS A 234 -1.73 -19.34 11.41
CA LYS A 234 -2.51 -20.12 12.40
C LYS A 234 -1.87 -20.23 13.78
N SER A 235 -0.53 -20.19 13.87
CA SER A 235 0.22 -20.28 15.13
C SER A 235 0.29 -18.97 15.91
N LEU A 236 -0.13 -17.85 15.30
CA LEU A 236 -0.14 -16.55 15.96
C LEU A 236 -1.23 -16.49 17.02
N THR A 237 -0.96 -15.75 18.09
CA THR A 237 -1.97 -15.45 19.12
C THR A 237 -3.06 -14.54 18.57
N VAL A 238 -4.22 -14.48 19.20
CA VAL A 238 -5.30 -13.54 18.82
C VAL A 238 -4.80 -12.09 18.81
N LYS A 239 -3.92 -11.71 19.73
CA LYS A 239 -3.32 -10.38 19.79
C LYS A 239 -2.44 -10.09 18.57
N GLU A 240 -1.68 -11.06 18.08
CA GLU A 240 -0.86 -10.91 16.88
C GLU A 240 -1.72 -10.89 15.62
N LYS A 241 -2.74 -11.75 15.53
CA LYS A 241 -3.72 -11.75 14.44
C LYS A 241 -4.43 -10.40 14.32
N SER A 242 -4.78 -9.75 15.45
CA SER A 242 -5.48 -8.46 15.45
C SER A 242 -4.67 -7.26 14.94
N LYS A 243 -3.37 -7.44 14.69
CA LYS A 243 -2.52 -6.45 14.02
C LYS A 243 -2.58 -6.54 12.51
N ILE A 244 -3.14 -7.62 11.95
CA ILE A 244 -3.15 -7.92 10.50
C ILE A 244 -4.41 -7.31 9.88
N TYR A 245 -4.20 -6.45 8.89
CA TYR A 245 -5.21 -5.83 8.05
C TYR A 245 -5.00 -6.29 6.62
N PHE A 246 -5.87 -7.13 6.11
CA PHE A 246 -5.86 -7.57 4.72
C PHE A 246 -6.21 -6.40 3.81
N ILE A 247 -5.42 -6.22 2.73
CA ILE A 247 -5.53 -5.09 1.79
C ILE A 247 -5.30 -5.57 0.35
N HIS A 248 -5.43 -4.72 -0.65
CA HIS A 248 -5.15 -5.02 -2.06
C HIS A 248 -6.14 -6.03 -2.68
N LEU A 249 -7.42 -5.92 -2.33
CA LEU A 249 -8.46 -6.86 -2.77
C LEU A 249 -8.79 -6.70 -4.26
N ASN A 250 -8.75 -7.80 -5.03
CA ASN A 250 -9.25 -7.80 -6.40
C ASN A 250 -10.77 -7.51 -6.42
N HIS A 251 -11.26 -6.94 -7.51
CA HIS A 251 -12.68 -6.62 -7.68
C HIS A 251 -13.60 -7.83 -7.49
N THR A 252 -13.12 -9.07 -7.75
CA THR A 252 -13.87 -10.31 -7.57
C THR A 252 -13.80 -10.87 -6.16
N ASN A 253 -12.87 -10.38 -5.32
CA ASN A 253 -12.67 -10.92 -3.98
C ASN A 253 -13.93 -10.76 -3.13
N PRO A 254 -14.54 -11.86 -2.65
CA PRO A 254 -15.79 -11.80 -1.91
C PRO A 254 -15.67 -11.10 -0.56
N ALA A 255 -14.45 -11.00 0.01
CA ALA A 255 -14.23 -10.28 1.26
C ALA A 255 -14.38 -8.76 1.15
N ARG A 256 -14.59 -8.20 -0.05
CA ARG A 256 -15.05 -6.82 -0.25
C ARG A 256 -16.46 -6.58 0.29
N ASP A 257 -17.23 -7.64 0.47
CA ASP A 257 -18.53 -7.59 1.13
C ASP A 257 -18.35 -7.88 2.63
N GLU A 258 -18.69 -6.90 3.47
CA GLU A 258 -18.61 -7.04 4.94
C GLU A 258 -19.56 -8.10 5.49
N ASP A 259 -20.62 -8.43 4.74
CA ASP A 259 -21.58 -9.46 5.10
C ASP A 259 -21.16 -10.87 4.66
N PHE A 260 -20.04 -11.03 3.94
CA PHE A 260 -19.54 -12.33 3.54
C PHE A 260 -19.19 -13.20 4.75
N ALA A 261 -19.86 -14.36 4.85
CA ALA A 261 -19.77 -15.21 6.05
C ALA A 261 -18.36 -15.67 6.40
N LYS A 262 -17.51 -16.00 5.39
CA LYS A 262 -16.12 -16.40 5.63
C LYS A 262 -15.27 -15.23 6.12
N ARG A 263 -15.51 -14.00 5.65
CA ARG A 263 -14.87 -12.79 6.18
C ARG A 263 -15.18 -12.62 7.67
N LYS A 264 -16.46 -12.70 8.05
CA LYS A 264 -16.89 -12.61 9.47
C LYS A 264 -16.25 -13.69 10.35
N ALA A 265 -16.10 -14.91 9.80
CA ALA A 265 -15.41 -16.00 10.53
C ALA A 265 -13.95 -15.65 10.79
N ILE A 266 -13.22 -15.14 9.78
CA ILE A 266 -11.82 -14.72 9.89
C ILE A 266 -11.69 -13.54 10.87
N GLU A 267 -12.57 -12.56 10.80
CA GLU A 267 -12.60 -11.44 11.74
C GLU A 267 -12.85 -11.89 13.19
N SER A 268 -13.66 -12.93 13.40
CA SER A 268 -13.87 -13.51 14.72
C SER A 268 -12.62 -14.18 15.31
N GLU A 269 -11.65 -14.57 14.49
CA GLU A 269 -10.34 -15.06 14.91
C GLU A 269 -9.34 -13.96 15.26
N GLY A 270 -9.70 -12.69 15.02
CA GLY A 270 -8.90 -11.51 15.33
C GLY A 270 -8.39 -10.75 14.11
N TYR A 271 -8.36 -11.34 12.92
CA TYR A 271 -7.91 -10.64 11.71
C TYR A 271 -8.83 -9.48 11.32
N GLN A 272 -8.32 -8.56 10.52
CA GLN A 272 -9.07 -7.39 10.05
C GLN A 272 -8.96 -7.28 8.52
N PHE A 273 -9.92 -6.59 7.91
CA PHE A 273 -9.82 -6.12 6.54
C PHE A 273 -9.74 -4.59 6.55
N ALA A 274 -8.75 -4.04 5.86
CA ALA A 274 -8.58 -2.60 5.78
C ALA A 274 -9.77 -1.96 5.03
N THR A 275 -10.22 -0.80 5.51
CA THR A 275 -11.22 0.01 4.82
C THR A 275 -10.73 1.45 4.69
N PHE A 276 -11.19 2.14 3.65
CA PHE A 276 -10.83 3.54 3.41
C PHE A 276 -11.12 4.42 4.64
N GLY A 277 -10.18 5.28 4.98
CA GLY A 277 -10.31 6.23 6.07
C GLY A 277 -9.96 5.68 7.46
N MET A 278 -9.65 4.38 7.61
CA MET A 278 -9.10 3.87 8.87
C MET A 278 -7.84 4.63 9.24
N ARG A 279 -7.68 4.95 10.55
CA ARG A 279 -6.56 5.72 11.08
C ARG A 279 -5.90 5.00 12.25
N PHE A 280 -4.58 5.05 12.28
CA PHE A 280 -3.74 4.37 13.25
C PHE A 280 -2.70 5.34 13.80
N SER A 281 -2.60 5.45 15.11
CA SER A 281 -1.53 6.23 15.74
C SER A 281 -0.19 5.51 15.57
N LEU A 282 0.85 6.26 15.20
CA LEU A 282 2.24 5.80 15.20
C LEU A 282 3.02 6.35 16.42
N GLU A 283 2.31 7.01 17.34
CA GLU A 283 2.81 7.48 18.65
C GLU A 283 2.63 6.44 19.74
#